data_593887acfea7c0226c421f4a709bfa17
#
_entry.id   593887acfea7c0226c421f4a709bfa17
#
_cell.length_a   1.000
_cell.length_b   1.000
_cell.length_c   1.000
_cell.angle_alpha   90.00
_cell.angle_beta   90.00
_cell.angle_gamma   90.00
#
_symmetry.space_group_name_H-M   'P 1'
#
loop_
_entity.id
_entity.type
_entity.pdbx_description
1 polymer ?
#
loop_
_entity_poly.entity_id
_entity_poly.type
_entity_poly.pdbx_seq_one_letter_code
_entity_poly.pdbx_strand_id
1 'polypeptide(L)'
;MCDKNGCGDNPYKHRSSPDYYGTGLKVDTTKPFTVITQFPAKDGVLQAIVRKYVQDGVVIENARKEIIMDQEFCSAQAGAEMYSKLGGHKGMGDALARGMVLALSIWWDESGAMQWLDGSESGSGPCNATEGFPKAIQQIEKAPTVTFSQIKWGEIGSTFAGSNSTMRRWNA
;
A
#
# COMPACT_ATOMS: atom_id res chain seq x y z
N MET A 1 -5.59 -16.16 -18.18
CA MET A 1 -6.45 -15.84 -17.01
C MET A 1 -5.60 -14.96 -16.09
N CYS A 2 -6.10 -13.84 -15.62
CA CYS A 2 -5.39 -12.97 -14.70
C CYS A 2 -6.29 -12.62 -13.51
N ASP A 3 -5.67 -12.25 -12.38
CA ASP A 3 -6.36 -11.72 -11.23
C ASP A 3 -6.58 -10.21 -11.42
N LYS A 4 -7.79 -9.82 -11.78
CA LYS A 4 -8.14 -8.42 -12.01
C LYS A 4 -8.20 -7.61 -10.71
N ASN A 5 -8.63 -8.26 -9.62
CA ASN A 5 -8.89 -7.56 -8.36
C ASN A 5 -7.64 -7.55 -7.44
N GLY A 6 -6.84 -8.60 -7.49
CA GLY A 6 -5.68 -8.73 -6.63
C GLY A 6 -6.03 -8.87 -5.16
N CYS A 7 -5.03 -8.62 -4.32
CA CYS A 7 -5.19 -8.41 -2.89
C CYS A 7 -4.65 -7.03 -2.54
N GLY A 8 -5.45 -6.20 -1.92
CA GLY A 8 -5.06 -4.84 -1.55
C GLY A 8 -5.57 -4.44 -0.18
N ASP A 9 -4.91 -3.48 0.43
CA ASP A 9 -5.35 -2.85 1.66
C ASP A 9 -5.39 -1.33 1.50
N ASN A 10 -6.52 -0.75 1.81
CA ASN A 10 -6.68 0.69 1.95
C ASN A 10 -6.81 1.01 3.44
N PRO A 11 -5.80 1.65 4.06
CA PRO A 11 -5.81 1.94 5.50
C PRO A 11 -7.01 2.74 5.97
N TYR A 12 -7.49 3.67 5.14
CA TYR A 12 -8.67 4.48 5.43
C TYR A 12 -9.93 3.61 5.52
N LYS A 13 -10.16 2.78 4.49
CA LYS A 13 -11.38 1.99 4.33
C LYS A 13 -11.45 0.82 5.31
N HIS A 14 -10.41 0.00 5.33
CA HIS A 14 -10.44 -1.28 6.04
C HIS A 14 -10.21 -1.17 7.54
N ARG A 15 -9.71 -0.03 8.00
CA ARG A 15 -9.30 0.09 9.39
C ARG A 15 -10.14 1.09 10.17
N SER A 16 -11.15 1.65 9.54
CA SER A 16 -11.97 2.72 10.14
C SER A 16 -11.09 3.81 10.77
N SER A 17 -9.97 4.11 10.11
CA SER A 17 -8.97 5.07 10.58
C SER A 17 -8.87 6.24 9.62
N PRO A 18 -9.92 7.08 9.55
CA PRO A 18 -9.92 8.24 8.65
C PRO A 18 -8.85 9.29 9.03
N ASP A 19 -8.27 9.15 10.21
CA ASP A 19 -7.18 9.98 10.73
C ASP A 19 -5.78 9.44 10.41
N TYR A 20 -5.68 8.34 9.65
CA TYR A 20 -4.39 7.66 9.47
C TYR A 20 -3.53 8.27 8.37
N TYR A 21 -4.09 8.53 7.18
CA TYR A 21 -3.34 8.93 6.00
C TYR A 21 -4.03 10.10 5.31
N GLY A 22 -3.33 11.22 5.15
CA GLY A 22 -3.85 12.41 4.52
C GLY A 22 -3.18 13.68 5.04
N THR A 23 -3.65 14.83 4.58
CA THR A 23 -3.15 16.14 4.99
C THR A 23 -3.33 16.37 6.49
N GLY A 24 -2.22 16.58 7.20
CA GLY A 24 -2.21 16.84 8.64
C GLY A 24 -2.60 15.64 9.50
N LEU A 25 -2.68 14.45 8.93
CA LEU A 25 -3.02 13.21 9.64
C LEU A 25 -1.75 12.49 10.14
N LYS A 26 -1.90 11.26 10.65
CA LYS A 26 -0.77 10.50 11.22
C LYS A 26 0.36 10.29 10.22
N VAL A 27 0.01 9.92 8.98
CA VAL A 27 0.91 10.03 7.83
C VAL A 27 0.52 11.31 7.11
N ASP A 28 1.22 12.39 7.37
CA ASP A 28 0.94 13.70 6.82
C ASP A 28 1.45 13.79 5.39
N THR A 29 0.53 13.73 4.43
CA THR A 29 0.86 13.74 3.01
C THR A 29 1.38 15.09 2.49
N THR A 30 1.36 16.15 3.30
CA THR A 30 1.99 17.44 2.95
C THR A 30 3.50 17.43 3.15
N LYS A 31 4.05 16.40 3.77
CA LYS A 31 5.47 16.23 4.07
C LYS A 31 6.02 14.95 3.43
N PRO A 32 7.31 14.90 3.12
CA PRO A 32 7.94 13.66 2.69
C PRO A 32 7.77 12.55 3.73
N PHE A 33 7.50 11.35 3.28
CA PHE A 33 7.47 10.15 4.11
C PHE A 33 8.06 8.96 3.34
N THR A 34 8.57 8.00 4.06
CA THR A 34 9.10 6.76 3.47
C THR A 34 8.04 5.67 3.51
N VAL A 35 7.82 5.04 2.38
CA VAL A 35 6.98 3.85 2.26
C VAL A 35 7.88 2.62 2.31
N ILE A 36 7.58 1.71 3.22
CA ILE A 36 8.30 0.46 3.37
C ILE A 36 7.36 -0.69 3.04
N THR A 37 7.77 -1.55 2.11
CA THR A 37 7.06 -2.80 1.82
C THR A 37 8.01 -3.96 2.09
N GLN A 38 7.58 -4.90 2.92
CA GLN A 38 8.34 -6.07 3.30
C GLN A 38 7.62 -7.33 2.82
N PHE A 39 8.40 -8.33 2.42
CA PHE A 39 7.93 -9.61 1.92
C PHE A 39 8.52 -10.74 2.79
N PRO A 40 8.06 -10.90 4.05
CA PRO A 40 8.56 -11.97 4.90
C PRO A 40 8.22 -13.33 4.30
N ALA A 41 9.21 -14.20 4.26
CA ALA A 41 9.07 -15.58 3.79
C ALA A 41 9.55 -16.55 4.87
N LYS A 42 8.96 -17.74 4.90
CA LYS A 42 9.40 -18.85 5.72
C LYS A 42 9.53 -20.09 4.83
N ASP A 43 10.66 -20.76 4.90
CA ASP A 43 10.96 -21.95 4.07
C ASP A 43 10.72 -21.70 2.57
N GLY A 44 11.06 -20.50 2.09
CA GLY A 44 10.85 -20.07 0.71
C GLY A 44 9.41 -19.71 0.34
N VAL A 45 8.48 -19.75 1.29
CA VAL A 45 7.06 -19.40 1.06
C VAL A 45 6.76 -18.02 1.62
N LEU A 46 6.25 -17.12 0.78
CA LEU A 46 5.78 -15.79 1.21
C LEU A 46 4.70 -15.95 2.29
N GLN A 47 4.88 -15.29 3.42
CA GLN A 47 3.93 -15.33 4.53
C GLN A 47 2.96 -14.15 4.51
N ALA A 48 3.45 -12.99 4.13
CA ALA A 48 2.67 -11.77 4.12
C ALA A 48 3.32 -10.70 3.21
N ILE A 49 2.56 -9.66 2.90
CA ILE A 49 3.07 -8.38 2.42
C ILE A 49 2.79 -7.35 3.51
N VAL A 50 3.84 -6.75 4.05
CA VAL A 50 3.74 -5.82 5.19
C VAL A 50 4.06 -4.41 4.72
N ARG A 51 3.17 -3.46 5.00
CA ARG A 51 3.35 -2.04 4.70
C ARG A 51 3.57 -1.26 5.98
N LYS A 52 4.58 -0.39 5.96
CA LYS A 52 4.89 0.57 7.03
C LYS A 52 5.15 1.95 6.42
N TYR A 53 4.99 2.97 7.23
CA TYR A 53 5.38 4.34 6.90
C TYR A 53 6.38 4.87 7.90
N VAL A 54 7.31 5.70 7.44
CA VAL A 54 8.26 6.41 8.31
C VAL A 54 8.19 7.88 7.95
N GLN A 55 7.96 8.72 8.93
CA GLN A 55 7.98 10.17 8.78
C GLN A 55 8.72 10.80 9.96
N ASP A 56 9.55 11.79 9.69
CA ASP A 56 10.38 12.46 10.69
C ASP A 56 11.23 11.50 11.55
N GLY A 57 11.70 10.41 10.92
CA GLY A 57 12.49 9.35 11.58
C GLY A 57 11.70 8.40 12.48
N VAL A 58 10.37 8.54 12.53
CA VAL A 58 9.49 7.72 13.35
C VAL A 58 8.72 6.72 12.48
N VAL A 59 8.70 5.46 12.88
CA VAL A 59 7.82 4.45 12.26
C VAL A 59 6.40 4.71 12.74
N ILE A 60 5.51 5.01 11.80
CA ILE A 60 4.11 5.28 12.08
C ILE A 60 3.37 3.95 12.11
N GLU A 61 2.90 3.60 13.29
CA GLU A 61 2.05 2.43 13.48
C GLU A 61 0.58 2.82 13.31
N ASN A 62 -0.19 1.98 12.61
CA ASN A 62 -1.64 2.12 12.59
C ASN A 62 -2.26 1.49 13.84
N ALA A 63 -3.59 1.61 13.99
CA ALA A 63 -4.33 1.06 15.12
C ALA A 63 -4.16 -0.47 15.32
N ARG A 64 -3.62 -1.18 14.34
CA ARG A 64 -3.27 -2.60 14.37
C ARG A 64 -1.76 -2.84 14.26
N LYS A 65 -0.94 -1.85 14.55
CA LYS A 65 0.54 -1.87 14.55
C LYS A 65 1.19 -2.05 13.18
N GLU A 66 0.63 -2.87 12.29
CA GLU A 66 1.17 -3.13 10.95
C GLU A 66 0.05 -3.39 9.95
N ILE A 67 0.22 -2.95 8.71
CA ILE A 67 -0.63 -3.38 7.61
C ILE A 67 -0.06 -4.72 7.13
N ILE A 68 -0.75 -5.79 7.48
CA ILE A 68 -0.33 -7.16 7.13
C ILE A 68 -1.37 -7.73 6.17
N MET A 69 -0.94 -8.01 4.96
CA MET A 69 -1.72 -8.74 3.97
C MET A 69 -1.18 -10.17 3.92
N ASP A 70 -1.70 -11.03 4.77
CA ASP A 70 -1.42 -12.46 4.77
C ASP A 70 -2.43 -13.23 3.89
N GLN A 71 -2.26 -14.53 3.78
CA GLN A 71 -3.14 -15.38 2.97
C GLN A 71 -4.59 -15.32 3.44
N GLU A 72 -4.83 -15.31 4.74
CA GLU A 72 -6.18 -15.25 5.31
C GLU A 72 -6.86 -13.93 4.97
N PHE A 73 -6.18 -12.81 5.21
CA PHE A 73 -6.67 -11.48 4.85
C PHE A 73 -7.01 -11.39 3.36
N CYS A 74 -6.10 -11.86 2.49
CA CYS A 74 -6.33 -11.79 1.06
C CYS A 74 -7.48 -12.68 0.60
N SER A 75 -7.63 -13.87 1.18
CA SER A 75 -8.70 -14.80 0.81
C SER A 75 -10.08 -14.35 1.28
N ALA A 76 -10.14 -13.52 2.30
CA ALA A 76 -11.40 -12.98 2.84
C ALA A 76 -11.94 -11.77 2.07
N GLN A 77 -11.18 -11.22 1.11
CA GLN A 77 -11.62 -10.06 0.35
C GLN A 77 -12.67 -10.45 -0.72
N ALA A 78 -13.62 -9.55 -0.96
CA ALA A 78 -14.59 -9.73 -2.02
C ALA A 78 -13.89 -9.82 -3.40
N GLY A 79 -14.18 -10.86 -4.16
CA GLY A 79 -13.57 -11.11 -5.48
C GLY A 79 -12.20 -11.80 -5.41
N ALA A 80 -11.81 -12.33 -4.25
CA ALA A 80 -10.52 -12.98 -4.03
C ALA A 80 -10.42 -14.41 -4.60
N GLU A 81 -11.49 -14.96 -5.18
CA GLU A 81 -11.46 -16.33 -5.70
C GLU A 81 -10.35 -16.53 -6.74
N MET A 82 -10.10 -15.53 -7.57
CA MET A 82 -9.08 -15.59 -8.59
C MET A 82 -7.67 -15.55 -7.98
N TYR A 83 -7.46 -14.73 -6.95
CA TYR A 83 -6.21 -14.70 -6.20
C TYR A 83 -5.82 -16.09 -5.69
N SER A 84 -6.76 -16.75 -5.01
CA SER A 84 -6.55 -18.11 -4.48
C SER A 84 -6.32 -19.14 -5.59
N LYS A 85 -7.11 -19.09 -6.68
CA LYS A 85 -6.97 -20.00 -7.85
C LYS A 85 -5.62 -19.86 -8.56
N LEU A 86 -5.03 -18.69 -8.55
CA LEU A 86 -3.71 -18.42 -9.16
C LEU A 86 -2.55 -18.69 -8.21
N GLY A 87 -2.80 -19.29 -7.05
CA GLY A 87 -1.78 -19.76 -6.13
C GLY A 87 -1.56 -18.88 -4.89
N GLY A 88 -2.32 -17.79 -4.74
CA GLY A 88 -2.27 -16.94 -3.55
C GLY A 88 -0.85 -16.44 -3.21
N HIS A 89 -0.53 -16.42 -1.94
CA HIS A 89 0.79 -16.00 -1.44
C HIS A 89 1.93 -16.89 -1.95
N LYS A 90 1.68 -18.20 -2.08
CA LYS A 90 2.70 -19.08 -2.65
C LYS A 90 3.03 -18.70 -4.09
N GLY A 91 2.02 -18.51 -4.93
CA GLY A 91 2.20 -18.10 -6.32
C GLY A 91 2.89 -16.74 -6.45
N MET A 92 2.52 -15.78 -5.61
CA MET A 92 3.17 -14.46 -5.55
C MET A 92 4.63 -14.59 -5.08
N GLY A 93 4.90 -15.39 -4.05
CA GLY A 93 6.25 -15.64 -3.55
C GLY A 93 7.14 -16.30 -4.60
N ASP A 94 6.63 -17.29 -5.33
CA ASP A 94 7.34 -17.93 -6.44
C ASP A 94 7.67 -16.91 -7.55
N ALA A 95 6.78 -15.95 -7.83
CA ALA A 95 7.05 -14.88 -8.80
C ALA A 95 8.12 -13.90 -8.29
N LEU A 96 8.06 -13.48 -7.03
CA LEU A 96 9.07 -12.62 -6.42
C LEU A 96 10.46 -13.30 -6.41
N ALA A 97 10.53 -14.60 -6.12
CA ALA A 97 11.77 -15.37 -6.13
C ALA A 97 12.42 -15.46 -7.53
N ARG A 98 11.61 -15.46 -8.59
CA ARG A 98 12.13 -15.38 -9.97
C ARG A 98 12.60 -13.99 -10.38
N GLY A 99 12.26 -12.99 -9.60
CA GLY A 99 12.50 -11.58 -9.89
C GLY A 99 11.30 -10.89 -10.52
N MET A 100 11.07 -9.67 -10.09
CA MET A 100 10.01 -8.79 -10.59
C MET A 100 10.56 -7.39 -10.84
N VAL A 101 9.96 -6.68 -11.79
CA VAL A 101 10.30 -5.28 -12.06
C VAL A 101 9.49 -4.38 -11.15
N LEU A 102 10.17 -3.45 -10.45
CA LEU A 102 9.52 -2.36 -9.76
C LEU A 102 9.09 -1.31 -10.79
N ALA A 103 7.79 -1.09 -10.93
CA ALA A 103 7.25 -0.02 -11.74
C ALA A 103 6.71 1.11 -10.85
N LEU A 104 7.04 2.33 -11.21
CA LEU A 104 6.58 3.56 -10.57
C LEU A 104 5.87 4.39 -11.64
N SER A 105 4.66 4.86 -11.35
CA SER A 105 3.85 5.58 -12.33
C SER A 105 2.98 6.64 -11.68
N ILE A 106 2.57 7.62 -12.47
CA ILE A 106 1.48 8.53 -12.18
C ILE A 106 0.43 8.39 -13.27
N TRP A 107 -0.83 8.35 -12.90
CA TRP A 107 -1.95 8.27 -13.83
C TRP A 107 -3.23 8.70 -13.13
N TRP A 108 -4.27 8.95 -13.91
CA TRP A 108 -5.61 9.26 -13.41
C TRP A 108 -6.67 8.37 -14.09
N ASP A 109 -7.88 8.38 -13.53
CA ASP A 109 -9.04 7.65 -14.04
C ASP A 109 -10.09 8.65 -14.54
N GLU A 110 -10.25 8.74 -15.85
CA GLU A 110 -11.19 9.67 -16.48
C GLU A 110 -12.65 9.28 -16.27
N SER A 111 -12.94 8.01 -16.02
CA SER A 111 -14.29 7.50 -15.90
C SER A 111 -14.79 7.42 -14.46
N GLY A 112 -13.93 7.03 -13.54
CA GLY A 112 -14.30 6.75 -12.15
C GLY A 112 -13.85 7.82 -11.16
N ALA A 113 -13.22 8.92 -11.61
CA ALA A 113 -12.77 10.03 -10.76
C ALA A 113 -11.95 9.56 -9.55
N MET A 114 -11.18 8.47 -9.68
CA MET A 114 -10.37 7.87 -8.62
C MET A 114 -11.16 7.49 -7.34
N GLN A 115 -12.49 7.42 -7.39
CA GLN A 115 -13.33 7.14 -6.22
C GLN A 115 -12.97 5.83 -5.49
N TRP A 116 -12.51 4.85 -6.22
CA TRP A 116 -12.05 3.57 -5.67
C TRP A 116 -10.78 3.71 -4.80
N LEU A 117 -9.96 4.75 -5.01
CA LEU A 117 -8.70 4.98 -4.31
C LEU A 117 -8.89 5.80 -3.03
N ASP A 118 -9.54 6.95 -3.12
CA ASP A 118 -9.65 7.93 -2.04
C ASP A 118 -11.01 8.66 -1.97
N GLY A 119 -12.02 8.18 -2.68
CA GLY A 119 -13.32 8.80 -2.73
C GLY A 119 -14.22 8.45 -1.55
N SER A 120 -15.00 9.44 -1.12
CA SER A 120 -15.96 9.31 -0.01
C SER A 120 -17.16 8.43 -0.37
N GLU A 121 -17.60 8.44 -1.62
CA GLU A 121 -18.73 7.60 -2.06
C GLU A 121 -18.42 6.11 -1.97
N SER A 122 -17.18 5.71 -2.20
CA SER A 122 -16.73 4.33 -2.03
C SER A 122 -16.26 4.01 -0.61
N GLY A 123 -16.22 5.01 0.28
CA GLY A 123 -15.64 4.91 1.62
C GLY A 123 -14.12 4.68 1.61
N SER A 124 -13.44 4.98 0.50
CA SER A 124 -12.02 4.75 0.33
C SER A 124 -11.15 5.91 0.79
N GLY A 125 -11.71 7.10 0.95
CA GLY A 125 -11.03 8.31 1.39
C GLY A 125 -12.00 9.48 1.59
N PRO A 126 -11.49 10.69 1.82
CA PRO A 126 -12.29 11.87 2.12
C PRO A 126 -12.73 12.66 0.89
N CYS A 127 -12.20 12.34 -0.31
CA CYS A 127 -12.43 13.13 -1.52
C CYS A 127 -13.88 13.06 -2.00
N ASN A 128 -14.43 14.18 -2.45
CA ASN A 128 -15.80 14.19 -2.97
C ASN A 128 -15.90 13.54 -4.37
N ALA A 129 -17.12 13.38 -4.87
CA ALA A 129 -17.38 12.65 -6.11
C ALA A 129 -16.69 13.22 -7.37
N THR A 130 -16.27 14.46 -7.35
CA THR A 130 -15.77 15.17 -8.54
C THR A 130 -14.29 15.55 -8.47
N GLU A 131 -13.67 15.54 -7.29
CA GLU A 131 -12.28 15.98 -7.10
C GLU A 131 -11.28 15.17 -7.91
N GLY A 132 -11.51 13.89 -8.09
CA GLY A 132 -10.63 13.01 -8.86
C GLY A 132 -10.75 13.08 -10.38
N PHE A 133 -11.67 13.87 -10.95
CA PHE A 133 -11.73 14.05 -12.39
C PHE A 133 -10.53 14.82 -12.91
N PRO A 134 -9.91 14.42 -14.04
CA PRO A 134 -8.74 15.09 -14.60
C PRO A 134 -8.91 16.59 -14.79
N LYS A 135 -10.09 17.03 -15.23
CA LYS A 135 -10.40 18.45 -15.39
C LYS A 135 -10.40 19.21 -14.07
N ALA A 136 -10.91 18.61 -12.99
CA ALA A 136 -10.90 19.22 -11.66
C ALA A 136 -9.47 19.29 -11.12
N ILE A 137 -8.71 18.22 -11.25
CA ILE A 137 -7.30 18.17 -10.85
C ILE A 137 -6.51 19.27 -11.56
N GLN A 138 -6.65 19.40 -12.87
CA GLN A 138 -5.92 20.39 -13.68
C GLN A 138 -6.33 21.85 -13.43
N GLN A 139 -7.49 22.09 -12.82
CA GLN A 139 -7.87 23.44 -12.38
C GLN A 139 -7.05 23.89 -11.16
N ILE A 140 -6.71 22.95 -10.28
CA ILE A 140 -5.96 23.20 -9.05
C ILE A 140 -4.46 23.08 -9.33
N GLU A 141 -4.05 22.02 -10.02
CA GLU A 141 -2.65 21.72 -10.35
C GLU A 141 -2.52 21.50 -11.87
N LYS A 142 -1.94 22.48 -12.55
CA LYS A 142 -1.82 22.45 -14.03
C LYS A 142 -0.88 21.37 -14.54
N ALA A 143 0.10 21.00 -13.74
CA ALA A 143 1.12 20.01 -14.08
C ALA A 143 1.34 19.07 -12.89
N PRO A 144 0.39 18.15 -12.62
CA PRO A 144 0.51 17.25 -11.48
C PRO A 144 1.75 16.37 -11.62
N THR A 145 2.52 16.30 -10.56
CA THR A 145 3.76 15.51 -10.50
C THR A 145 3.83 14.69 -9.24
N VAL A 146 4.58 13.60 -9.31
CA VAL A 146 5.00 12.83 -8.14
C VAL A 146 6.51 12.62 -8.20
N THR A 147 7.17 12.79 -7.07
CA THR A 147 8.60 12.55 -6.96
C THR A 147 8.86 11.32 -6.08
N PHE A 148 9.50 10.33 -6.66
CA PHE A 148 10.03 9.17 -5.93
C PHE A 148 11.53 9.36 -5.75
N SER A 149 12.00 9.20 -4.52
CA SER A 149 13.41 9.36 -4.20
C SER A 149 13.86 8.31 -3.19
N GLN A 150 15.18 8.19 -2.99
CA GLN A 150 15.75 7.27 -1.99
C GLN A 150 15.26 5.82 -2.15
N ILE A 151 15.07 5.35 -3.38
CA ILE A 151 14.64 3.98 -3.66
C ILE A 151 15.73 3.03 -3.17
N LYS A 152 15.36 2.13 -2.27
CA LYS A 152 16.27 1.15 -1.64
C LYS A 152 15.63 -0.22 -1.62
N TRP A 153 16.44 -1.25 -1.71
CA TRP A 153 16.04 -2.65 -1.56
C TRP A 153 17.14 -3.41 -0.81
N GLY A 154 16.77 -4.46 -0.13
CA GLY A 154 17.69 -5.26 0.68
C GLY A 154 16.95 -6.13 1.69
N GLU A 155 17.69 -6.75 2.58
CA GLU A 155 17.14 -7.58 3.66
C GLU A 155 16.14 -6.81 4.52
N ILE A 156 15.16 -7.50 5.08
CA ILE A 156 14.13 -6.89 5.94
C ILE A 156 14.81 -6.11 7.08
N GLY A 157 14.50 -4.82 7.14
CA GLY A 157 15.01 -3.90 8.14
C GLY A 157 16.34 -3.23 7.78
N SER A 158 16.97 -3.54 6.66
CA SER A 158 18.25 -2.96 6.25
C SER A 158 18.14 -1.61 5.54
N THR A 159 16.97 -1.26 5.03
CA THR A 159 16.80 -0.13 4.10
C THR A 159 16.39 1.17 4.77
N PHE A 160 16.08 1.18 6.04
CA PHE A 160 15.70 2.38 6.79
C PHE A 160 16.29 2.37 8.21
N ALA A 161 16.54 3.57 8.74
CA ALA A 161 16.88 3.78 10.14
C ALA A 161 15.64 4.35 10.84
N GLY A 162 15.15 3.67 11.88
CA GLY A 162 14.06 4.16 12.73
C GLY A 162 14.43 3.93 14.19
N SER A 163 14.20 4.93 15.05
CA SER A 163 14.35 4.78 16.48
C SER A 163 13.27 3.86 17.01
N ASN A 164 13.67 2.77 17.67
CA ASN A 164 12.81 1.87 18.46
C ASN A 164 11.78 1.01 17.71
N SER A 165 12.06 0.51 16.51
CA SER A 165 11.28 -0.62 16.06
C SER A 165 11.80 -1.89 16.73
N THR A 166 11.08 -2.39 17.72
CA THR A 166 11.10 -3.82 18.05
C THR A 166 10.60 -4.54 16.81
N MET A 167 11.50 -4.73 15.86
CA MET A 167 11.21 -5.57 14.70
C MET A 167 10.90 -6.95 15.27
N ARG A 168 9.65 -7.39 15.13
CA ARG A 168 9.39 -8.82 15.24
C ARG A 168 10.23 -9.46 14.15
N ARG A 169 11.34 -10.09 14.55
CA ARG A 169 12.02 -11.04 13.70
C ARG A 169 10.98 -12.14 13.43
N TRP A 170 10.55 -12.24 12.22
CA TRP A 170 9.93 -13.46 11.75
C TRP A 170 11.05 -14.49 11.80
N ASN A 171 11.05 -15.29 12.87
CA ASN A 171 12.03 -16.36 13.00
C ASN A 171 11.83 -17.32 11.84
N ALA A 172 12.92 -17.48 11.08
CA ALA A 172 13.02 -18.42 9.99
C ALA A 172 12.73 -19.86 10.45
#